data_3811f574204741e41faacac5310390b4
#
_entry.id   3811f574204741e41faacac5310390b4
#
_cell.length_a   1.000
_cell.length_b   1.000
_cell.length_c   1.000
_cell.angle_alpha   90.00
_cell.angle_beta   90.00
_cell.angle_gamma   90.00
#
_symmetry.space_group_name_H-M   'P 1'
#
loop_
_entity.id
_entity.type
_entity.pdbx_description
1 polymer ?
#
loop_
_entity_poly.entity_id
_entity_poly.type
_entity_poly.pdbx_seq_one_letter_code
_entity_poly.pdbx_strand_id
1 'polypeptide(L)'
;SNDAVVLGAVTLGSNTTIDTNATNTTGDITIAAVTGGNNTLTLTTENNIANADITASGAIAGVTTLTLANVGGTATFSNNVATTDLTVGNTVANVRFNGSTNTFTNAVNFQNDGTLIFGDATGDSFTFNGGLNTASVAGTVTLNTSISSSNDVLTFGAITLGNNVTIDTNATDGTGDITIAAVTGGSNTLTLTTE
;
A
#
# COMPACT_ATOMS: atom_id res chain seq x y z
N SER A 1 -18.55 -15.16 8.41
CA SER A 1 -19.64 -15.09 7.41
C SER A 1 -19.03 -15.02 6.03
N ASN A 2 -19.58 -15.70 5.06
CA ASN A 2 -19.18 -15.61 3.64
C ASN A 2 -19.77 -14.38 2.92
N ASP A 3 -20.48 -13.52 3.64
CA ASP A 3 -21.16 -12.39 3.06
C ASP A 3 -20.23 -11.19 2.98
N ALA A 4 -20.37 -10.41 1.94
CA ALA A 4 -19.65 -9.17 1.79
C ALA A 4 -20.02 -8.16 2.91
N VAL A 5 -19.03 -7.44 3.40
CA VAL A 5 -19.20 -6.31 4.32
C VAL A 5 -19.13 -5.03 3.53
N VAL A 6 -20.24 -4.28 3.47
CA VAL A 6 -20.31 -2.99 2.77
C VAL A 6 -20.59 -1.88 3.78
N LEU A 7 -19.62 -0.98 3.94
CA LEU A 7 -19.67 0.13 4.88
C LEU A 7 -19.63 1.47 4.13
N GLY A 8 -20.43 2.42 4.58
CA GLY A 8 -20.30 3.82 4.20
C GLY A 8 -19.05 4.44 4.82
N ALA A 9 -19.07 5.74 5.07
CA ALA A 9 -18.00 6.39 5.81
C ALA A 9 -17.98 5.89 7.27
N VAL A 10 -16.79 5.50 7.74
CA VAL A 10 -16.56 4.92 9.07
C VAL A 10 -15.73 5.87 9.91
N THR A 11 -16.13 6.08 11.15
CA THR A 11 -15.31 6.75 12.18
C THR A 11 -14.96 5.72 13.24
N LEU A 12 -13.67 5.51 13.50
CA LEU A 12 -13.22 4.55 14.49
C LEU A 12 -13.29 5.18 15.89
N GLY A 13 -14.09 4.61 16.78
CA GLY A 13 -14.13 4.98 18.21
C GLY A 13 -13.13 4.21 19.07
N SER A 14 -12.53 3.14 18.53
CA SER A 14 -11.51 2.29 19.14
C SER A 14 -10.77 1.51 18.06
N ASN A 15 -9.74 0.74 18.46
CA ASN A 15 -9.08 -0.20 17.56
C ASN A 15 -10.11 -1.21 17.01
N THR A 16 -10.14 -1.36 15.70
CA THR A 16 -11.21 -2.09 14.99
C THR A 16 -10.63 -3.12 14.04
N THR A 17 -11.19 -4.31 14.03
CA THR A 17 -10.95 -5.33 13.00
C THR A 17 -12.24 -5.54 12.21
N ILE A 18 -12.14 -5.53 10.88
CA ILE A 18 -13.20 -5.92 9.96
C ILE A 18 -12.74 -7.21 9.30
N ASP A 19 -13.49 -8.29 9.54
CA ASP A 19 -13.17 -9.63 9.10
C ASP A 19 -14.41 -10.29 8.51
N THR A 20 -14.31 -10.75 7.27
CA THR A 20 -15.39 -11.46 6.60
C THR A 20 -15.37 -12.97 6.87
N ASN A 21 -14.24 -13.51 7.36
CA ASN A 21 -14.02 -14.95 7.50
C ASN A 21 -14.48 -15.71 6.25
N ALA A 22 -14.02 -15.24 5.09
CA ALA A 22 -14.47 -15.76 3.80
C ALA A 22 -14.07 -17.24 3.64
N THR A 23 -15.01 -18.08 3.25
CA THR A 23 -14.75 -19.47 2.83
C THR A 23 -15.03 -19.66 1.33
N ASN A 24 -15.40 -18.59 0.64
CA ASN A 24 -15.63 -18.53 -0.80
C ASN A 24 -15.35 -17.11 -1.33
N THR A 25 -15.56 -16.88 -2.61
CA THR A 25 -15.25 -15.63 -3.31
C THR A 25 -16.18 -14.43 -3.01
N THR A 26 -17.12 -14.57 -2.08
CA THR A 26 -18.11 -13.51 -1.79
C THR A 26 -17.81 -12.70 -0.51
N GLY A 27 -16.73 -13.03 0.18
CA GLY A 27 -16.34 -12.37 1.43
C GLY A 27 -15.59 -11.05 1.23
N ASP A 28 -16.08 -10.15 0.39
CA ASP A 28 -15.45 -8.86 0.12
C ASP A 28 -15.67 -7.84 1.25
N ILE A 29 -14.71 -6.93 1.40
CA ILE A 29 -14.87 -5.74 2.24
C ILE A 29 -14.90 -4.50 1.33
N THR A 30 -15.98 -3.74 1.40
CA THR A 30 -16.08 -2.44 0.73
C THR A 30 -16.30 -1.33 1.77
N ILE A 31 -15.44 -0.30 1.76
CA ILE A 31 -15.50 0.84 2.68
C ILE A 31 -15.45 2.13 1.86
N ALA A 32 -16.34 3.10 2.15
CA ALA A 32 -16.32 4.38 1.44
C ALA A 32 -15.14 5.25 1.89
N ALA A 33 -15.03 5.56 3.17
CA ALA A 33 -13.93 6.33 3.75
C ALA A 33 -13.71 5.95 5.21
N VAL A 34 -12.52 6.21 5.76
CA VAL A 34 -12.22 5.97 7.17
C VAL A 34 -11.61 7.21 7.83
N THR A 35 -12.19 7.63 8.96
CA THR A 35 -11.59 8.55 9.91
C THR A 35 -11.12 7.78 11.13
N GLY A 36 -9.82 7.65 11.31
CA GLY A 36 -9.23 6.73 12.27
C GLY A 36 -9.30 7.18 13.74
N GLY A 37 -9.28 8.49 14.01
CA GLY A 37 -9.28 9.00 15.38
C GLY A 37 -8.09 8.50 16.23
N ASN A 38 -6.94 8.28 15.60
CA ASN A 38 -5.72 7.68 16.19
C ASN A 38 -5.90 6.22 16.65
N ASN A 39 -6.85 5.49 16.10
CA ASN A 39 -7.03 4.08 16.35
C ASN A 39 -6.40 3.22 15.26
N THR A 40 -6.29 1.91 15.51
CA THR A 40 -5.84 0.95 14.52
C THR A 40 -7.03 0.38 13.73
N LEU A 41 -6.79 0.08 12.44
CA LEU A 41 -7.72 -0.63 11.56
C LEU A 41 -7.06 -1.88 11.01
N THR A 42 -7.66 -3.04 11.24
CA THR A 42 -7.26 -4.30 10.59
C THR A 42 -8.35 -4.74 9.62
N LEU A 43 -7.95 -5.04 8.40
CA LEU A 43 -8.82 -5.57 7.34
C LEU A 43 -8.34 -6.98 6.96
N THR A 44 -9.24 -7.94 6.95
CA THR A 44 -8.92 -9.34 6.66
C THR A 44 -10.09 -10.06 5.97
N THR A 45 -9.80 -10.89 4.96
CA THR A 45 -10.80 -11.62 4.17
C THR A 45 -10.53 -13.13 4.10
N GLU A 46 -9.48 -13.63 4.74
CA GLU A 46 -8.90 -14.98 4.61
C GLU A 46 -8.04 -15.19 3.35
N ASN A 47 -6.77 -15.51 3.55
CA ASN A 47 -5.73 -15.52 2.50
C ASN A 47 -5.82 -16.67 1.49
N ASN A 48 -6.59 -17.71 1.78
CA ASN A 48 -6.75 -18.85 0.87
C ASN A 48 -7.97 -18.74 -0.06
N ILE A 49 -8.66 -17.61 -0.02
CA ILE A 49 -9.85 -17.35 -0.84
C ILE A 49 -9.48 -16.31 -1.92
N ALA A 50 -8.98 -16.79 -3.05
CA ALA A 50 -8.75 -15.94 -4.23
C ALA A 50 -10.05 -15.17 -4.57
N ASN A 51 -9.93 -13.88 -4.85
CA ASN A 51 -11.03 -12.94 -5.14
C ASN A 51 -11.91 -12.55 -3.94
N ALA A 52 -11.49 -12.80 -2.70
CA ALA A 52 -12.05 -12.10 -1.55
C ALA A 52 -11.29 -10.77 -1.40
N ASP A 53 -11.89 -9.71 -1.93
CA ASP A 53 -11.24 -8.43 -2.15
C ASP A 53 -11.51 -7.42 -1.02
N ILE A 54 -10.61 -6.46 -0.88
CA ILE A 54 -10.83 -5.26 -0.08
C ILE A 54 -10.86 -4.05 -1.02
N THR A 55 -11.91 -3.25 -0.95
CA THR A 55 -12.01 -1.99 -1.69
C THR A 55 -12.29 -0.83 -0.74
N ALA A 56 -11.32 0.07 -0.60
CA ALA A 56 -11.52 1.37 0.03
C ALA A 56 -11.70 2.43 -1.06
N SER A 57 -12.94 2.89 -1.28
CA SER A 57 -13.25 3.85 -2.35
C SER A 57 -13.02 5.31 -1.94
N GLY A 58 -13.02 5.60 -0.64
CA GLY A 58 -12.72 6.92 -0.07
C GLY A 58 -11.38 6.93 0.67
N ALA A 59 -10.99 8.10 1.16
CA ALA A 59 -9.73 8.27 1.87
C ALA A 59 -9.69 7.51 3.19
N ILE A 60 -8.51 7.01 3.54
CA ILE A 60 -8.19 6.50 4.88
C ILE A 60 -7.27 7.51 5.55
N ALA A 61 -7.75 8.17 6.61
CA ALA A 61 -7.02 9.22 7.31
C ALA A 61 -7.13 9.10 8.82
N GLY A 62 -6.09 9.52 9.54
CA GLY A 62 -6.05 9.52 11.01
C GLY A 62 -6.07 8.12 11.63
N VAL A 63 -5.76 7.09 10.87
CA VAL A 63 -5.50 5.72 11.35
C VAL A 63 -4.05 5.66 11.80
N THR A 64 -3.79 5.23 13.02
CA THR A 64 -2.42 5.07 13.51
C THR A 64 -1.75 3.89 12.80
N THR A 65 -2.37 2.72 12.84
CA THR A 65 -1.88 1.54 12.12
C THR A 65 -2.96 0.97 11.22
N LEU A 66 -2.69 0.91 9.91
CA LEU A 66 -3.48 0.14 8.96
C LEU A 66 -2.81 -1.22 8.77
N THR A 67 -3.53 -2.30 9.08
CA THR A 67 -3.05 -3.67 8.90
C THR A 67 -3.89 -4.38 7.85
N LEU A 68 -3.22 -4.93 6.84
CA LEU A 68 -3.78 -5.91 5.92
C LEU A 68 -3.29 -7.29 6.34
N ALA A 69 -4.20 -8.19 6.64
CA ALA A 69 -3.89 -9.55 7.07
C ALA A 69 -4.82 -10.54 6.35
N ASN A 70 -4.28 -11.68 5.90
CA ASN A 70 -5.06 -12.75 5.28
C ASN A 70 -5.99 -12.24 4.16
N VAL A 71 -5.45 -11.48 3.19
CA VAL A 71 -6.22 -11.00 2.04
C VAL A 71 -5.92 -11.90 0.85
N GLY A 72 -6.87 -12.73 0.46
CA GLY A 72 -6.69 -13.70 -0.63
C GLY A 72 -6.86 -13.12 -2.02
N GLY A 73 -7.60 -12.03 -2.15
CA GLY A 73 -7.80 -11.26 -3.38
C GLY A 73 -6.89 -10.04 -3.47
N THR A 74 -7.46 -8.91 -3.87
CA THR A 74 -6.75 -7.64 -4.00
C THR A 74 -7.25 -6.62 -2.98
N ALA A 75 -6.35 -6.02 -2.22
CA ALA A 75 -6.65 -4.83 -1.44
C ALA A 75 -6.42 -3.58 -2.30
N THR A 76 -7.51 -2.92 -2.70
CA THR A 76 -7.50 -1.71 -3.54
C THR A 76 -7.88 -0.48 -2.73
N PHE A 77 -7.00 0.51 -2.70
CA PHE A 77 -7.21 1.82 -2.12
C PHE A 77 -7.39 2.82 -3.26
N SER A 78 -8.65 3.17 -3.57
CA SER A 78 -8.97 4.05 -4.72
C SER A 78 -8.76 5.53 -4.41
N ASN A 79 -8.48 5.88 -3.17
CA ASN A 79 -8.27 7.26 -2.73
C ASN A 79 -7.06 7.32 -1.76
N ASN A 80 -6.74 8.51 -1.28
CA ASN A 80 -5.55 8.77 -0.47
C ASN A 80 -5.51 7.93 0.82
N VAL A 81 -4.34 7.40 1.12
CA VAL A 81 -4.05 6.72 2.38
C VAL A 81 -3.00 7.52 3.15
N ALA A 82 -3.37 7.98 4.35
CA ALA A 82 -2.48 8.68 5.27
C ALA A 82 -2.51 8.00 6.63
N THR A 83 -1.44 7.28 6.97
CA THR A 83 -1.31 6.50 8.22
C THR A 83 0.08 6.67 8.83
N THR A 84 0.17 6.45 10.13
CA THR A 84 1.49 6.40 10.79
C THR A 84 2.21 5.11 10.40
N ASP A 85 1.54 3.97 10.58
CA ASP A 85 2.07 2.65 10.27
C ASP A 85 1.21 1.95 9.22
N LEU A 86 1.85 1.26 8.30
CA LEU A 86 1.21 0.32 7.37
C LEU A 86 1.87 -1.05 7.52
N THR A 87 1.06 -2.07 7.81
CA THR A 87 1.51 -3.46 7.89
C THR A 87 0.87 -4.27 6.78
N VAL A 88 1.70 -4.86 5.92
CA VAL A 88 1.28 -5.77 4.85
C VAL A 88 2.12 -7.04 4.93
N GLY A 89 1.52 -8.11 5.43
CA GLY A 89 2.22 -9.38 5.64
C GLY A 89 2.20 -10.30 4.42
N ASN A 90 2.89 -11.42 4.54
CA ASN A 90 2.99 -12.47 3.51
C ASN A 90 1.72 -13.31 3.30
N THR A 91 0.65 -13.02 4.03
CA THR A 91 -0.69 -13.61 3.84
C THR A 91 -1.61 -12.69 3.04
N VAL A 92 -1.09 -11.61 2.48
CA VAL A 92 -1.79 -10.70 1.60
C VAL A 92 -1.40 -11.02 0.16
N ALA A 93 -2.36 -11.29 -0.72
CA ALA A 93 -2.05 -11.59 -2.11
C ALA A 93 -1.64 -10.31 -2.85
N ASN A 94 -2.59 -9.46 -3.23
CA ASN A 94 -2.28 -8.29 -4.04
C ASN A 94 -2.63 -6.98 -3.32
N VAL A 95 -1.84 -5.94 -3.57
CA VAL A 95 -2.09 -4.59 -3.03
C VAL A 95 -1.99 -3.56 -4.13
N ARG A 96 -2.95 -2.64 -4.15
CA ARG A 96 -3.00 -1.54 -5.11
C ARG A 96 -3.41 -0.23 -4.45
N PHE A 97 -2.62 0.81 -4.68
CA PHE A 97 -2.93 2.18 -4.25
C PHE A 97 -3.13 3.06 -5.48
N ASN A 98 -4.31 3.65 -5.62
CA ASN A 98 -4.68 4.55 -6.72
C ASN A 98 -4.90 6.00 -6.25
N GLY A 99 -4.72 6.28 -4.96
CA GLY A 99 -4.87 7.64 -4.42
C GLY A 99 -3.82 8.60 -4.97
N SER A 100 -4.21 9.84 -5.21
CA SER A 100 -3.33 10.86 -5.76
C SER A 100 -2.23 11.33 -4.82
N THR A 101 -2.43 11.18 -3.50
CA THR A 101 -1.43 11.55 -2.48
C THR A 101 -1.49 10.56 -1.33
N ASN A 102 -0.42 9.79 -1.14
CA ASN A 102 -0.34 8.78 -0.10
C ASN A 102 0.87 9.06 0.80
N THR A 103 0.66 8.99 2.13
CA THR A 103 1.70 9.32 3.10
C THR A 103 1.76 8.28 4.21
N PHE A 104 2.96 7.76 4.46
CA PHE A 104 3.26 6.82 5.52
C PHE A 104 4.37 7.40 6.38
N THR A 105 4.10 7.54 7.70
CA THR A 105 5.04 8.24 8.60
C THR A 105 6.23 7.39 8.98
N ASN A 106 5.99 6.12 9.33
CA ASN A 106 7.04 5.19 9.72
C ASN A 106 7.47 4.30 8.54
N ALA A 107 8.56 3.55 8.75
CA ALA A 107 9.06 2.62 7.75
C ALA A 107 8.02 1.58 7.33
N VAL A 108 7.86 1.37 6.03
CA VAL A 108 6.94 0.36 5.48
C VAL A 108 7.72 -0.78 4.84
N ASN A 109 7.40 -2.00 5.26
CA ASN A 109 7.96 -3.22 4.68
C ASN A 109 6.83 -4.06 4.07
N PHE A 110 6.80 -4.13 2.75
CA PHE A 110 5.85 -4.96 2.02
C PHE A 110 6.38 -6.39 1.89
N GLN A 111 5.54 -7.37 2.25
CA GLN A 111 5.86 -8.80 2.21
C GLN A 111 4.80 -9.61 1.45
N ASN A 112 3.87 -8.93 0.78
CA ASN A 112 2.74 -9.60 0.12
C ASN A 112 3.19 -10.62 -0.93
N ASP A 113 2.39 -11.69 -1.06
CA ASP A 113 2.71 -12.86 -1.87
C ASP A 113 2.44 -12.67 -3.38
N GLY A 114 1.71 -11.64 -3.76
CA GLY A 114 1.39 -11.30 -5.14
C GLY A 114 1.88 -9.92 -5.55
N THR A 115 1.11 -9.23 -6.35
CA THR A 115 1.50 -7.94 -6.94
C THR A 115 1.37 -6.77 -5.96
N LEU A 116 2.22 -5.75 -6.17
CA LEU A 116 2.15 -4.46 -5.50
C LEU A 116 2.16 -3.36 -6.55
N ILE A 117 1.17 -2.47 -6.52
CA ILE A 117 1.05 -1.39 -7.51
C ILE A 117 0.92 -0.05 -6.80
N PHE A 118 1.80 0.88 -7.14
CA PHE A 118 1.77 2.26 -6.68
C PHE A 118 1.32 3.20 -7.79
N GLY A 119 0.16 3.85 -7.58
CA GLY A 119 -0.46 4.81 -8.48
C GLY A 119 -1.20 4.19 -9.66
N ASP A 120 -2.06 4.98 -10.28
CA ASP A 120 -2.71 4.70 -11.55
C ASP A 120 -2.55 5.86 -12.56
N ALA A 121 -1.93 6.97 -12.11
CA ALA A 121 -1.63 8.14 -12.92
C ALA A 121 -0.24 8.73 -12.60
N THR A 122 0.35 9.42 -13.56
CA THR A 122 1.69 10.05 -13.42
C THR A 122 1.73 11.18 -12.39
N GLY A 123 0.58 11.76 -12.06
CA GLY A 123 0.45 12.84 -11.07
C GLY A 123 0.28 12.39 -9.64
N ASP A 124 0.17 11.09 -9.40
CA ASP A 124 0.09 10.57 -8.05
C ASP A 124 1.44 10.72 -7.33
N SER A 125 1.42 10.67 -6.00
CA SER A 125 2.62 10.76 -5.18
C SER A 125 2.54 9.85 -3.97
N PHE A 126 3.69 9.27 -3.61
CA PHE A 126 3.84 8.43 -2.43
C PHE A 126 5.03 8.92 -1.62
N THR A 127 4.76 9.24 -0.36
CA THR A 127 5.81 9.66 0.59
C THR A 127 5.91 8.64 1.72
N PHE A 128 7.07 8.01 1.83
CA PHE A 128 7.42 7.06 2.89
C PHE A 128 8.43 7.74 3.82
N ASN A 129 7.94 8.54 4.76
CA ASN A 129 8.81 9.37 5.62
C ASN A 129 9.84 8.56 6.42
N GLY A 130 9.54 7.34 6.82
CA GLY A 130 10.47 6.44 7.52
C GLY A 130 11.12 5.40 6.61
N GLY A 131 11.01 5.56 5.29
CA GLY A 131 11.58 4.63 4.31
C GLY A 131 10.64 3.53 3.84
N LEU A 132 11.07 2.83 2.79
CA LEU A 132 10.31 1.77 2.11
C LEU A 132 11.19 0.57 1.84
N ASN A 133 10.62 -0.63 2.04
CA ASN A 133 11.23 -1.87 1.58
C ASN A 133 10.19 -2.73 0.84
N THR A 134 10.46 -3.04 -0.43
CA THR A 134 9.65 -3.96 -1.25
C THR A 134 10.43 -5.20 -1.70
N ALA A 135 11.64 -5.44 -1.16
CA ALA A 135 12.49 -6.54 -1.58
C ALA A 135 11.89 -7.93 -1.29
N SER A 136 10.95 -8.00 -0.34
CA SER A 136 10.27 -9.26 0.06
C SER A 136 8.91 -9.48 -0.61
N VAL A 137 8.49 -8.60 -1.53
CA VAL A 137 7.29 -8.83 -2.34
C VAL A 137 7.56 -9.98 -3.31
N ALA A 138 6.74 -11.02 -3.27
CA ALA A 138 6.98 -12.21 -4.09
C ALA A 138 6.58 -12.02 -5.55
N GLY A 139 5.61 -11.16 -5.82
CA GLY A 139 5.14 -10.85 -7.18
C GLY A 139 5.79 -9.61 -7.78
N THR A 140 5.15 -9.05 -8.79
CA THR A 140 5.65 -7.85 -9.48
C THR A 140 5.33 -6.58 -8.69
N VAL A 141 6.34 -5.73 -8.52
CA VAL A 141 6.16 -4.35 -8.01
C VAL A 141 6.10 -3.41 -9.20
N THR A 142 4.98 -2.71 -9.38
CA THR A 142 4.78 -1.75 -10.48
C THR A 142 4.72 -0.33 -9.94
N LEU A 143 5.52 0.55 -10.52
CA LEU A 143 5.52 1.98 -10.23
C LEU A 143 4.91 2.74 -11.41
N ASN A 144 3.75 3.36 -11.18
CA ASN A 144 3.10 4.24 -12.17
C ASN A 144 3.32 5.73 -11.85
N THR A 145 4.04 6.02 -10.78
CA THR A 145 4.19 7.37 -10.23
C THR A 145 5.48 7.50 -9.44
N SER A 146 5.76 8.71 -8.96
CA SER A 146 6.94 9.03 -8.16
C SER A 146 6.82 8.55 -6.71
N ILE A 147 7.96 8.15 -6.15
CA ILE A 147 8.11 7.69 -4.77
C ILE A 147 9.13 8.58 -4.08
N SER A 148 8.83 9.04 -2.87
CA SER A 148 9.78 9.81 -2.07
C SER A 148 9.87 9.31 -0.63
N SER A 149 10.96 9.65 0.03
CA SER A 149 11.12 9.55 1.49
C SER A 149 11.52 10.90 2.08
N SER A 150 11.79 10.93 3.37
CA SER A 150 12.25 12.10 4.11
C SER A 150 13.61 11.83 4.72
N ASN A 151 14.63 11.69 3.86
CA ASN A 151 16.01 11.35 4.25
C ASN A 151 16.17 9.87 4.71
N ASP A 152 15.26 8.98 4.29
CA ASP A 152 15.26 7.56 4.68
C ASP A 152 15.48 6.65 3.48
N VAL A 153 15.95 5.44 3.75
CA VAL A 153 16.31 4.44 2.73
C VAL A 153 15.09 3.96 1.95
N LEU A 154 15.20 3.94 0.62
CA LEU A 154 14.23 3.32 -0.27
C LEU A 154 14.85 2.06 -0.91
N THR A 155 14.35 0.89 -0.50
CA THR A 155 14.80 -0.41 -0.99
C THR A 155 13.73 -1.09 -1.83
N PHE A 156 14.08 -1.38 -3.08
CA PHE A 156 13.19 -2.08 -4.01
C PHE A 156 13.77 -3.43 -4.42
N GLY A 157 12.90 -4.44 -4.51
CA GLY A 157 13.18 -5.65 -5.27
C GLY A 157 13.20 -5.37 -6.78
N ALA A 158 12.77 -6.32 -7.60
CA ALA A 158 12.58 -6.07 -9.02
C ALA A 158 11.34 -5.20 -9.25
N ILE A 159 11.49 -4.09 -10.00
CA ILE A 159 10.40 -3.15 -10.31
C ILE A 159 10.10 -3.11 -11.81
N THR A 160 8.84 -2.84 -12.13
CA THR A 160 8.38 -2.52 -13.48
C THR A 160 7.88 -1.09 -13.51
N LEU A 161 8.32 -0.30 -14.48
CA LEU A 161 7.85 1.07 -14.67
C LEU A 161 6.61 1.06 -15.59
N GLY A 162 5.46 1.44 -15.05
CA GLY A 162 4.25 1.63 -15.85
C GLY A 162 4.17 3.02 -16.48
N ASN A 163 4.87 4.00 -15.90
CA ASN A 163 5.02 5.38 -16.38
C ASN A 163 6.45 5.86 -16.14
N ASN A 164 6.75 7.13 -16.50
CA ASN A 164 7.96 7.81 -16.05
C ASN A 164 7.93 7.99 -14.53
N VAL A 165 9.00 7.62 -13.85
CA VAL A 165 9.07 7.58 -12.39
C VAL A 165 10.28 8.37 -11.90
N THR A 166 10.10 9.14 -10.84
CA THR A 166 11.19 9.68 -10.02
C THR A 166 11.16 8.99 -8.66
N ILE A 167 12.32 8.52 -8.21
CA ILE A 167 12.52 8.04 -6.83
C ILE A 167 13.47 9.02 -6.17
N ASP A 168 13.02 9.64 -5.07
CA ASP A 168 13.71 10.72 -4.40
C ASP A 168 13.73 10.50 -2.88
N THR A 169 14.91 10.43 -2.30
CA THR A 169 15.03 10.29 -0.85
C THR A 169 14.99 11.63 -0.12
N ASN A 170 15.06 12.76 -0.82
CA ASN A 170 15.17 14.09 -0.22
C ASN A 170 16.27 14.12 0.86
N ALA A 171 17.38 13.45 0.60
CA ALA A 171 18.42 13.24 1.59
C ALA A 171 19.14 14.57 1.89
N THR A 172 19.28 14.86 3.17
CA THR A 172 20.05 16.00 3.68
C THR A 172 21.37 15.57 4.32
N ASP A 173 21.59 14.27 4.40
CA ASP A 173 22.82 13.64 4.91
C ASP A 173 23.08 12.32 4.18
N GLY A 174 23.97 11.48 4.66
CA GLY A 174 24.37 10.24 4.02
C GLY A 174 23.46 9.02 4.29
N THR A 175 22.23 9.18 4.76
CA THR A 175 21.35 8.06 5.15
C THR A 175 20.26 7.75 4.14
N GLY A 176 19.94 8.65 3.21
CA GLY A 176 18.89 8.50 2.20
C GLY A 176 19.32 7.69 0.98
N ASP A 177 19.67 6.42 1.14
CA ASP A 177 20.10 5.56 0.04
C ASP A 177 18.94 5.02 -0.80
N ILE A 178 19.16 4.83 -2.10
CA ILE A 178 18.27 4.11 -3.00
C ILE A 178 18.92 2.80 -3.41
N THR A 179 18.25 1.68 -3.16
CA THR A 179 18.68 0.36 -3.61
C THR A 179 17.58 -0.26 -4.47
N ILE A 180 17.93 -0.75 -5.68
CA ILE A 180 17.00 -1.42 -6.60
C ILE A 180 17.66 -2.67 -7.13
N ALA A 181 17.02 -3.82 -7.00
CA ALA A 181 17.58 -5.09 -7.47
C ALA A 181 17.56 -5.21 -9.00
N ALA A 182 16.45 -4.82 -9.63
CA ALA A 182 16.30 -4.84 -11.09
C ALA A 182 15.21 -3.85 -11.54
N VAL A 183 15.31 -3.38 -12.79
CA VAL A 183 14.32 -2.47 -13.40
C VAL A 183 13.90 -3.00 -14.78
N THR A 184 12.58 -3.09 -14.99
CA THR A 184 11.98 -3.27 -16.31
C THR A 184 11.29 -1.97 -16.69
N GLY A 185 11.93 -1.16 -17.54
CA GLY A 185 11.48 0.20 -17.86
C GLY A 185 10.60 0.31 -19.08
N GLY A 186 10.71 -0.63 -20.04
CA GLY A 186 10.06 -0.47 -21.35
C GLY A 186 10.56 0.81 -22.04
N SER A 187 9.64 1.71 -22.37
CA SER A 187 9.93 3.04 -22.91
C SER A 187 9.90 4.17 -21.85
N ASN A 188 9.71 3.84 -20.59
CA ASN A 188 9.59 4.80 -19.50
C ASN A 188 10.98 5.19 -18.95
N THR A 189 11.07 6.35 -18.36
CA THR A 189 12.29 6.86 -17.72
C THR A 189 12.24 6.63 -16.21
N LEU A 190 13.40 6.33 -15.63
CA LEU A 190 13.62 6.33 -14.18
C LEU A 190 14.63 7.41 -13.83
N THR A 191 14.25 8.32 -12.94
CA THR A 191 15.13 9.32 -12.34
C THR A 191 15.36 8.96 -10.88
N LEU A 192 16.62 8.94 -10.45
CA LEU A 192 17.00 8.70 -9.06
C LEU A 192 17.65 9.96 -8.49
N THR A 193 17.16 10.41 -7.36
CA THR A 193 17.65 11.60 -6.64
C THR A 193 17.87 11.27 -5.17
N THR A 194 19.01 11.68 -4.62
CA THR A 194 19.37 11.44 -3.21
C THR A 194 19.75 12.75 -2.48
N GLU A 195 19.30 13.89 -2.97
CA GLU A 195 19.56 15.23 -2.40
C GLU A 195 18.27 15.98 -2.08
#